data_648eb1cd8a67e4049c7b843e0b4c95eb
#
_entry.id   648eb1cd8a67e4049c7b843e0b4c95eb
#
_cell.length_a   1.000
_cell.length_b   1.000
_cell.length_c   1.000
_cell.angle_alpha   90.00
_cell.angle_beta   90.00
_cell.angle_gamma   90.00
#
_symmetry.space_group_name_H-M   'P 1'
#
loop_
_entity.id
_entity.type
_entity.pdbx_description
1 polymer ?
#
loop_
_entity_poly.entity_id
_entity_poly.type
_entity_poly.pdbx_seq_one_letter_code
_entity_poly.pdbx_strand_id
1 'polypeptide(L)'
;MTGTYEIIYADPPWRYSAKKVQGAAENHYPTMSIDELCALPVAELAAKDSALFMWATFPQLPEALRLIRAWGFTYKSVAFVWLKKNKKADSWFYGLGFWTRANAEVCLLATKGHPKRQAAD
;
A
#
# COMPACT_ATOMS: atom_id res chain seq x y z
N MET A 1 -18.89 -1.46 -17.96
CA MET A 1 -17.96 -0.46 -17.47
C MET A 1 -17.18 0.11 -18.64
N THR A 2 -17.18 1.37 -18.74
CA THR A 2 -16.66 1.99 -19.94
C THR A 2 -15.28 2.59 -19.80
N GLY A 3 -14.71 2.65 -18.62
CA GLY A 3 -13.40 3.25 -18.46
C GLY A 3 -12.43 2.36 -17.74
N THR A 4 -11.21 2.36 -18.20
CA THR A 4 -10.12 1.69 -17.51
C THR A 4 -9.01 2.69 -17.27
N TYR A 5 -8.16 2.38 -16.30
CA TYR A 5 -7.11 3.28 -15.87
C TYR A 5 -5.74 2.65 -16.06
N GLU A 6 -4.82 3.43 -16.58
CA GLU A 6 -3.43 2.99 -16.77
C GLU A 6 -2.62 3.14 -15.48
N ILE A 7 -3.07 4.00 -14.57
CA ILE A 7 -2.41 4.19 -13.29
C ILE A 7 -3.47 4.15 -12.21
N ILE A 8 -3.22 3.32 -11.20
CA ILE A 8 -4.09 3.21 -10.04
C ILE A 8 -3.28 3.51 -8.80
N TYR A 9 -3.78 4.43 -7.99
CA TYR A 9 -3.20 4.77 -6.70
C TYR A 9 -4.07 4.17 -5.62
N ALA A 10 -3.47 3.47 -4.68
CA ALA A 10 -4.23 2.85 -3.60
C ALA A 10 -3.58 3.12 -2.26
N ASP A 11 -4.41 3.51 -1.30
CA ASP A 11 -4.02 3.65 0.10
C ASP A 11 -5.05 2.86 0.91
N PRO A 12 -4.90 1.53 0.96
CA PRO A 12 -5.93 0.70 1.56
C PRO A 12 -6.11 0.99 3.05
N PRO A 13 -7.36 0.97 3.51
CA PRO A 13 -7.65 1.19 4.94
C PRO A 13 -7.37 -0.09 5.72
N TRP A 14 -6.10 -0.39 5.91
CA TRP A 14 -5.68 -1.62 6.55
C TRP A 14 -6.28 -1.78 7.95
N ARG A 15 -6.68 -3.01 8.27
CA ARG A 15 -7.08 -3.35 9.63
C ARG A 15 -5.91 -4.07 10.28
N TYR A 16 -5.40 -3.49 11.36
CA TYR A 16 -4.26 -4.07 12.03
C TYR A 16 -4.67 -5.32 12.80
N SER A 17 -3.83 -6.34 12.75
CA SER A 17 -4.09 -7.57 13.47
C SER A 17 -3.85 -7.43 14.96
N ALA A 18 -2.99 -6.49 15.35
CA ALA A 18 -2.71 -6.26 16.78
C ALA A 18 -3.93 -5.63 17.42
N LYS A 19 -4.53 -6.34 18.35
CA LYS A 19 -5.68 -5.84 19.10
C LYS A 19 -5.21 -4.78 20.07
N LYS A 20 -6.12 -3.90 20.45
CA LYS A 20 -5.89 -2.93 21.54
C LYS A 20 -4.75 -1.97 21.26
N VAL A 21 -4.48 -1.71 20.03
CA VAL A 21 -3.55 -0.63 19.70
C VAL A 21 -4.29 0.66 19.96
N GLN A 22 -3.82 1.42 20.94
CA GLN A 22 -4.44 2.68 21.28
C GLN A 22 -4.34 3.63 20.09
N GLY A 23 -5.46 4.19 19.67
CA GLY A 23 -5.47 5.09 18.55
C GLY A 23 -5.34 4.40 17.21
N ALA A 24 -5.58 3.10 17.14
CA ALA A 24 -5.56 2.38 15.87
C ALA A 24 -6.61 2.94 14.91
N ALA A 25 -6.35 2.80 13.62
CA ALA A 25 -7.25 3.34 12.59
C ALA A 25 -8.68 2.85 12.76
N GLU A 26 -8.86 1.62 13.17
CA GLU A 26 -10.19 1.05 13.34
C GLU A 26 -10.99 1.71 14.44
N ASN A 27 -10.35 2.51 15.29
CA ASN A 27 -11.05 3.30 16.31
C ASN A 27 -11.48 4.66 15.78
N HIS A 28 -10.99 5.07 14.62
CA HIS A 28 -11.20 6.41 14.09
C HIS A 28 -11.76 6.41 12.68
N TYR A 29 -11.40 5.43 11.87
CA TYR A 29 -11.86 5.31 10.48
C TYR A 29 -12.39 3.93 10.22
N PRO A 30 -13.28 3.81 9.24
CA PRO A 30 -13.63 2.47 8.75
C PRO A 30 -12.39 1.78 8.21
N THR A 31 -12.21 0.53 8.58
CA THR A 31 -11.14 -0.30 8.05
C THR A 31 -11.74 -1.50 7.35
N MET A 32 -10.93 -2.16 6.53
CA MET A 32 -11.36 -3.34 5.81
C MET A 32 -10.40 -4.49 6.09
N SER A 33 -10.93 -5.69 6.20
CA SER A 33 -10.09 -6.87 6.32
C SER A 33 -9.37 -7.14 5.01
N ILE A 34 -8.30 -7.94 5.07
CA ILE A 34 -7.58 -8.31 3.85
C ILE A 34 -8.51 -9.05 2.87
N ASP A 35 -9.41 -9.88 3.39
CA ASP A 35 -10.32 -10.60 2.51
C ASP A 35 -11.29 -9.64 1.81
N GLU A 36 -11.78 -8.64 2.52
CA GLU A 36 -12.64 -7.63 1.91
C GLU A 36 -11.89 -6.82 0.85
N LEU A 37 -10.65 -6.45 1.14
CA LEU A 37 -9.83 -5.71 0.18
C LEU A 37 -9.57 -6.52 -1.07
N CYS A 38 -9.26 -7.81 -0.90
CA CYS A 38 -9.01 -8.68 -2.04
C CYS A 38 -10.25 -8.87 -2.90
N ALA A 39 -11.44 -8.74 -2.31
CA ALA A 39 -12.69 -8.92 -3.04
C ALA A 39 -13.11 -7.69 -3.85
N LEU A 40 -12.47 -6.55 -3.64
CA LEU A 40 -12.78 -5.36 -4.43
C LEU A 40 -12.44 -5.59 -5.90
N PRO A 41 -13.33 -5.17 -6.83
CA PRO A 41 -13.14 -5.45 -8.25
C PRO A 41 -12.15 -4.49 -8.92
N VAL A 42 -10.97 -4.33 -8.34
CA VAL A 42 -9.98 -3.40 -8.87
C VAL A 42 -9.46 -3.87 -10.22
N ALA A 43 -9.38 -5.18 -10.42
CA ALA A 43 -8.93 -5.71 -11.71
C ALA A 43 -9.78 -5.21 -12.88
N GLU A 44 -11.06 -4.95 -12.63
CA GLU A 44 -11.95 -4.45 -13.67
C GLU A 44 -11.70 -2.99 -14.03
N LEU A 45 -11.06 -2.27 -13.12
CA LEU A 45 -10.72 -0.86 -13.36
C LEU A 45 -9.40 -0.70 -14.08
N ALA A 46 -8.57 -1.73 -14.08
CA ALA A 46 -7.21 -1.64 -14.60
C ALA A 46 -7.20 -1.87 -16.11
N ALA A 47 -6.47 -1.02 -16.83
CA ALA A 47 -6.23 -1.21 -18.24
C ALA A 47 -5.37 -2.46 -18.44
N LYS A 48 -5.35 -2.95 -19.68
CA LYS A 48 -4.55 -4.11 -20.03
C LYS A 48 -3.09 -3.93 -19.62
N ASP A 49 -2.55 -2.74 -19.86
CA ASP A 49 -1.20 -2.38 -19.45
C ASP A 49 -1.31 -1.25 -18.45
N SER A 50 -1.06 -1.55 -17.18
CA SER A 50 -1.31 -0.59 -16.13
C SER A 50 -0.31 -0.74 -14.99
N ALA A 51 -0.20 0.30 -14.18
CA ALA A 51 0.65 0.33 -13.01
C ALA A 51 -0.19 0.60 -11.76
N LEU A 52 0.17 -0.03 -10.69
CA LEU A 52 -0.45 0.15 -9.38
C LEU A 52 0.58 0.68 -8.41
N PHE A 53 0.22 1.75 -7.70
CA PHE A 53 1.03 2.30 -6.62
C PHE A 53 0.24 2.11 -5.34
N MET A 54 0.78 1.32 -4.42
CA MET A 54 0.06 0.97 -3.19
C MET A 54 0.89 1.32 -1.96
N TRP A 55 0.31 2.13 -1.08
CA TRP A 55 0.96 2.47 0.19
C TRP A 55 0.77 1.35 1.19
N ALA A 56 1.83 1.07 1.93
CA ALA A 56 1.79 0.06 2.98
C ALA A 56 2.77 0.41 4.08
N THR A 57 2.44 -0.02 5.28
CA THR A 57 3.40 0.00 6.37
C THR A 57 4.16 -1.32 6.36
N PHE A 58 5.34 -1.34 7.00
CA PHE A 58 6.12 -2.57 7.03
C PHE A 58 5.39 -3.74 7.69
N PRO A 59 4.67 -3.54 8.82
CA PRO A 59 3.91 -4.65 9.39
C PRO A 59 2.85 -5.22 8.46
N GLN A 60 2.34 -4.41 7.52
CA GLN A 60 1.31 -4.85 6.58
C GLN A 60 1.87 -5.33 5.25
N LEU A 61 3.19 -5.41 5.14
CA LEU A 61 3.79 -5.77 3.86
C LEU A 61 3.32 -7.12 3.32
N PRO A 62 3.21 -8.19 4.12
CA PRO A 62 2.71 -9.45 3.57
C PRO A 62 1.30 -9.33 3.01
N GLU A 63 0.41 -8.59 3.69
CA GLU A 63 -0.95 -8.38 3.21
C GLU A 63 -0.96 -7.54 1.95
N ALA A 64 -0.07 -6.55 1.87
CA ALA A 64 0.01 -5.72 0.67
C ALA A 64 0.42 -6.54 -0.55
N LEU A 65 1.39 -7.42 -0.39
CA LEU A 65 1.82 -8.29 -1.48
C LEU A 65 0.70 -9.25 -1.90
N ARG A 66 -0.05 -9.76 -0.93
CA ARG A 66 -1.21 -10.61 -1.23
C ARG A 66 -2.25 -9.83 -2.01
N LEU A 67 -2.53 -8.59 -1.60
CA LEU A 67 -3.54 -7.76 -2.22
C LEU A 67 -3.16 -7.43 -3.67
N ILE A 68 -1.89 -7.11 -3.89
CA ILE A 68 -1.39 -6.83 -5.23
C ILE A 68 -1.70 -8.01 -6.16
N ARG A 69 -1.43 -9.22 -5.72
CA ARG A 69 -1.70 -10.42 -6.53
C ARG A 69 -3.21 -10.63 -6.72
N ALA A 70 -3.98 -10.40 -5.67
CA ALA A 70 -5.44 -10.57 -5.75
C ALA A 70 -6.06 -9.62 -6.76
N TRP A 71 -5.51 -8.43 -6.91
CA TRP A 71 -5.99 -7.44 -7.87
C TRP A 71 -5.42 -7.67 -9.28
N GLY A 72 -4.64 -8.73 -9.48
CA GLY A 72 -4.15 -9.09 -10.79
C GLY A 72 -2.85 -8.43 -11.22
N PHE A 73 -2.12 -7.87 -10.27
CA PHE A 73 -0.85 -7.20 -10.55
C PHE A 73 0.33 -8.03 -10.07
N THR A 74 1.50 -7.71 -10.61
CA THR A 74 2.76 -8.32 -10.21
C THR A 74 3.63 -7.28 -9.54
N TYR A 75 4.06 -7.55 -8.32
CA TYR A 75 4.95 -6.65 -7.60
C TYR A 75 6.28 -6.49 -8.34
N LYS A 76 6.75 -5.26 -8.44
CA LYS A 76 8.01 -4.96 -9.13
C LYS A 76 9.06 -4.39 -8.20
N SER A 77 8.75 -3.34 -7.46
CA SER A 77 9.73 -2.68 -6.63
C SER A 77 9.05 -1.70 -5.68
N VAL A 78 9.86 -1.08 -4.84
CA VAL A 78 9.42 0.04 -4.03
C VAL A 78 9.60 1.31 -4.86
N ALA A 79 8.50 2.05 -5.05
CA ALA A 79 8.55 3.30 -5.80
C ALA A 79 9.03 4.45 -4.93
N PHE A 80 8.49 4.54 -3.71
CA PHE A 80 8.79 5.63 -2.79
C PHE A 80 8.87 5.11 -1.37
N VAL A 81 9.69 5.79 -0.57
CA VAL A 81 9.75 5.56 0.88
C VAL A 81 9.49 6.90 1.55
N TRP A 82 8.54 6.91 2.49
CA TRP A 82 8.24 8.10 3.26
C TRP A 82 8.74 7.92 4.68
N LEU A 83 9.73 8.72 5.05
CA LEU A 83 10.29 8.73 6.40
C LEU A 83 9.64 9.83 7.21
N LYS A 84 9.25 9.50 8.43
CA LYS A 84 8.63 10.48 9.33
C LYS A 84 9.71 11.09 10.20
N LYS A 85 9.68 12.42 10.32
CA LYS A 85 10.66 13.14 11.09
C LYS A 85 10.08 13.57 12.43
N ASN A 86 10.88 13.48 13.46
CA ASN A 86 10.47 13.90 14.80
C ASN A 86 10.41 15.42 14.85
N LYS A 87 9.21 15.95 15.12
CA LYS A 87 9.00 17.40 15.12
C LYS A 87 9.71 18.12 16.28
N LYS A 88 9.81 17.46 17.43
CA LYS A 88 10.34 18.11 18.62
C LYS A 88 11.85 18.12 18.65
N ALA A 89 12.47 17.05 18.21
CA ALA A 89 13.90 16.88 18.35
C ALA A 89 14.66 17.09 17.05
N ASP A 90 13.99 17.52 15.99
CA ASP A 90 14.60 17.67 14.67
C ASP A 90 15.39 16.41 14.28
N SER A 91 14.83 15.27 14.60
CA SER A 91 15.39 13.97 14.28
C SER A 91 14.31 13.08 13.71
N TRP A 92 14.70 11.93 13.18
CA TRP A 92 13.74 11.02 12.62
C TRP A 92 12.86 10.41 13.71
N PHE A 93 11.56 10.30 13.41
CA PHE A 93 10.62 9.62 14.29
C PHE A 93 10.84 8.11 14.20
N TYR A 94 10.93 7.45 15.35
CA TYR A 94 11.08 6.00 15.40
C TYR A 94 9.77 5.37 15.86
N GLY A 95 9.03 4.80 14.90
CA GLY A 95 7.88 4.01 15.24
C GLY A 95 8.31 2.62 15.70
N LEU A 96 7.40 1.91 16.35
CA LEU A 96 7.69 0.58 16.86
C LEU A 96 7.09 -0.48 15.96
N GLY A 97 7.90 -1.44 15.54
CA GLY A 97 7.46 -2.67 14.92
C GLY A 97 7.41 -3.77 15.98
N PHE A 98 7.13 -4.99 15.56
CA PHE A 98 7.07 -6.11 16.50
C PHE A 98 8.46 -6.49 17.02
N TRP A 99 9.47 -6.40 16.18
CA TRP A 99 10.83 -6.79 16.52
C TRP A 99 11.79 -5.61 16.51
N THR A 100 11.53 -4.65 15.64
CA THR A 100 12.41 -3.51 15.46
C THR A 100 11.57 -2.26 15.35
N ARG A 101 12.24 -1.12 15.37
CA ARG A 101 11.56 0.15 15.13
C ARG A 101 11.31 0.33 13.64
N ALA A 102 10.17 0.94 13.33
CA ALA A 102 9.80 1.24 11.95
C ALA A 102 9.24 2.65 11.90
N ASN A 103 9.88 3.52 11.13
CA ASN A 103 9.46 4.91 11.01
C ASN A 103 9.11 5.28 9.58
N ALA A 104 8.93 4.30 8.71
CA ALA A 104 8.74 4.56 7.30
C ALA A 104 7.49 3.87 6.78
N GLU A 105 6.90 4.46 5.75
CA GLU A 105 5.89 3.81 4.94
C GLU A 105 6.43 3.69 3.53
N VAL A 106 5.99 2.68 2.82
CA VAL A 106 6.47 2.43 1.47
C VAL A 106 5.32 2.49 0.49
N CYS A 107 5.61 3.02 -0.69
CA CYS A 107 4.71 2.95 -1.82
C CYS A 107 5.24 1.89 -2.77
N LEU A 108 4.51 0.81 -2.91
CA LEU A 108 4.92 -0.32 -3.73
C LEU A 108 4.48 -0.11 -5.17
N LEU A 109 5.32 -0.51 -6.10
CA LEU A 109 5.00 -0.47 -7.52
C LEU A 109 4.73 -1.88 -8.01
N ALA A 110 3.59 -2.05 -8.66
CA ALA A 110 3.21 -3.31 -9.29
C ALA A 110 2.69 -3.01 -10.69
N THR A 111 2.76 -3.99 -11.57
CA THR A 111 2.32 -3.79 -12.94
C THR A 111 1.43 -4.91 -13.41
N LYS A 112 0.62 -4.60 -14.43
CA LYS A 112 -0.20 -5.54 -15.16
C LYS A 112 0.12 -5.33 -16.62
N GLY A 113 0.43 -6.41 -17.33
CA GLY A 113 0.86 -6.27 -18.72
C GLY A 113 2.23 -5.59 -18.82
N HIS A 114 2.36 -4.69 -19.75
CA HIS A 114 3.64 -4.02 -20.02
C HIS A 114 3.44 -2.53 -20.16
N PRO A 115 3.18 -1.81 -19.08
CA PRO A 115 3.00 -0.36 -19.16
C PRO A 115 4.32 0.31 -19.55
N LYS A 116 4.21 1.36 -20.36
CA LYS A 116 5.39 2.12 -20.78
C LYS A 116 5.65 3.25 -19.84
N ARG A 117 6.94 3.52 -19.58
CA ARG A 117 7.31 4.68 -18.79
C ARG A 117 7.27 5.92 -19.68
N GLN A 118 6.93 7.04 -19.05
CA GLN A 118 6.96 8.32 -19.75
C GLN A 118 8.38 8.88 -19.87
N ALA A 119 9.25 8.52 -18.93
CA ALA A 119 10.64 8.96 -18.93
C ALA A 119 11.55 7.74 -18.88
N ALA A 120 12.77 7.91 -19.34
CA ALA A 120 13.69 6.77 -19.52
C ALA A 120 14.29 6.24 -18.22
N ASP A 121 14.27 7.00 -17.16
CA ASP A 121 14.89 6.53 -15.91
C ASP A 121 13.90 6.35 -14.76
#